data_7fb9ac209c10fd542b30dff0819ae62c
#
_entry.id   7fb9ac209c10fd542b30dff0819ae62c
#
_cell.length_a   1.000
_cell.length_b   1.000
_cell.length_c   1.000
_cell.angle_alpha   90.00
_cell.angle_beta   90.00
_cell.angle_gamma   90.00
#
_symmetry.space_group_name_H-M   'P 1'
#
loop_
_entity.id
_entity.type
_entity.pdbx_description
1 polymer ?
#
loop_
_entity_poly.entity_id
_entity_poly.type
_entity_poly.pdbx_seq_one_letter_code
_entity_poly.pdbx_strand_id
1 'polypeptide(L)'
;MDILNKFLLKDLQEIARIMDIEVAGQKKEELKALIIETLEDNNTVLAYGVLDTAPEGFGFLKETTLGKNIYMSASQVKKFKLRRGDTILGEVRNPIGEEKNFAIRRVLRVNDDDLTKIADRVPFEDLVPTYPREQIKLGLDHDNISGRILDLIAPIGKGQRSLIIAPPKAGKTMLLQ
;
A
#
# COMPACT_ATOMS: atom_id res chain seq x y z
N MET A 1 19.67 2.65 3.96
CA MET A 1 20.18 1.26 4.18
C MET A 1 19.18 0.36 4.91
N ASP A 2 18.28 0.88 5.74
CA ASP A 2 17.38 0.01 6.53
C ASP A 2 16.21 -0.64 5.77
N ILE A 3 15.90 -0.19 4.56
CA ILE A 3 14.76 -0.70 3.79
C ILE A 3 14.94 -2.19 3.44
N LEU A 4 16.14 -2.59 3.02
CA LEU A 4 16.43 -3.97 2.61
C LEU A 4 16.38 -4.98 3.77
N ASN A 5 16.53 -4.53 5.01
CA ASN A 5 16.48 -5.40 6.19
C ASN A 5 15.09 -6.00 6.43
N LYS A 6 14.02 -5.33 5.98
CA LYS A 6 12.64 -5.78 6.12
C LYS A 6 12.30 -6.98 5.25
N PHE A 7 13.05 -7.22 4.16
CA PHE A 7 12.75 -8.25 3.18
C PHE A 7 13.37 -9.60 3.52
N LEU A 8 12.65 -10.65 3.17
CA LEU A 8 13.15 -12.03 3.23
C LEU A 8 14.11 -12.29 2.08
N LEU A 9 14.88 -13.39 2.15
CA LEU A 9 15.81 -13.78 1.09
C LEU A 9 15.12 -13.89 -0.27
N LYS A 10 13.94 -14.47 -0.30
CA LYS A 10 13.14 -14.63 -1.52
C LYS A 10 12.79 -13.28 -2.16
N ASP A 11 12.39 -12.31 -1.36
CA ASP A 11 12.04 -10.98 -1.84
C ASP A 11 13.26 -10.24 -2.40
N LEU A 12 14.42 -10.39 -1.74
CA LEU A 12 15.68 -9.82 -2.23
C LEU A 12 16.13 -10.47 -3.55
N GLN A 13 15.88 -11.77 -3.72
CA GLN A 13 16.16 -12.46 -4.99
C GLN A 13 15.28 -11.92 -6.13
N GLU A 14 14.01 -11.62 -5.87
CA GLU A 14 13.11 -11.00 -6.84
C GLU A 14 13.56 -9.57 -7.21
N ILE A 15 13.90 -8.76 -6.20
CA ILE A 15 14.43 -7.41 -6.41
C ILE A 15 15.72 -7.47 -7.26
N ALA A 16 16.64 -8.36 -6.93
CA ALA A 16 17.88 -8.53 -7.64
C ALA A 16 17.67 -8.93 -9.13
N ARG A 17 16.73 -9.86 -9.39
CA ARG A 17 16.36 -10.24 -10.76
C ARG A 17 15.81 -9.07 -11.57
N ILE A 18 14.95 -8.23 -10.95
CA ILE A 18 14.41 -7.04 -11.60
C ILE A 18 15.51 -6.02 -11.91
N MET A 19 16.56 -6.01 -11.10
CA MET A 19 17.75 -5.14 -11.27
C MET A 19 18.81 -5.75 -12.18
N ASP A 20 18.55 -6.92 -12.80
CA ASP A 20 19.48 -7.66 -13.66
C ASP A 20 20.75 -8.16 -12.93
N ILE A 21 20.63 -8.43 -11.62
CA ILE A 21 21.71 -8.97 -10.76
C ILE A 21 21.63 -10.49 -10.75
N GLU A 22 22.78 -11.17 -10.89
CA GLU A 22 22.86 -12.63 -10.80
C GLU A 22 22.60 -13.10 -9.36
N VAL A 23 21.70 -14.09 -9.20
CA VAL A 23 21.15 -14.51 -7.89
C VAL A 23 21.70 -15.89 -7.44
N ALA A 24 22.45 -16.59 -8.28
CA ALA A 24 22.81 -18.00 -8.04
C ALA A 24 23.71 -18.18 -6.80
N GLY A 25 23.19 -18.91 -5.80
CA GLY A 25 23.95 -19.37 -4.64
C GLY A 25 24.29 -18.34 -3.57
N GLN A 26 23.76 -17.11 -3.68
CA GLN A 26 24.12 -16.00 -2.79
C GLN A 26 23.32 -16.01 -1.49
N LYS A 27 24.00 -15.67 -0.39
CA LYS A 27 23.37 -15.48 0.92
C LYS A 27 22.67 -14.10 0.99
N LYS A 28 21.80 -13.93 1.98
CA LYS A 28 21.02 -12.71 2.18
C LYS A 28 21.89 -11.45 2.24
N GLU A 29 23.00 -11.49 2.97
CA GLU A 29 23.88 -10.32 3.14
C GLU A 29 24.71 -10.01 1.88
N GLU A 30 25.15 -11.05 1.15
CA GLU A 30 25.85 -10.89 -0.13
C GLU A 30 24.91 -10.25 -1.18
N LEU A 31 23.65 -10.70 -1.22
CA LEU A 31 22.66 -10.15 -2.14
C LEU A 31 22.32 -8.68 -1.84
N LYS A 32 22.23 -8.32 -0.56
CA LYS A 32 22.07 -6.92 -0.16
C LYS A 32 23.26 -6.06 -0.60
N ALA A 33 24.48 -6.55 -0.41
CA ALA A 33 25.68 -5.83 -0.80
C ALA A 33 25.70 -5.57 -2.31
N LEU A 34 25.37 -6.57 -3.13
CA LEU A 34 25.29 -6.42 -4.59
C LEU A 34 24.20 -5.46 -5.04
N ILE A 35 23.03 -5.48 -4.39
CA ILE A 35 21.96 -4.52 -4.67
C ILE A 35 22.46 -3.09 -4.38
N ILE A 36 23.13 -2.87 -3.26
CA ILE A 36 23.68 -1.55 -2.88
C ILE A 36 24.75 -1.10 -3.87
N GLU A 37 25.69 -1.96 -4.22
CA GLU A 37 26.74 -1.69 -5.20
C GLU A 37 26.15 -1.30 -6.56
N THR A 38 25.16 -2.06 -7.05
CA THR A 38 24.46 -1.75 -8.31
C THR A 38 23.75 -0.40 -8.28
N LEU A 39 23.19 -0.01 -7.13
CA LEU A 39 22.55 1.29 -6.96
C LEU A 39 23.57 2.43 -6.99
N GLU A 40 24.72 2.25 -6.34
CA GLU A 40 25.81 3.21 -6.34
C GLU A 40 26.40 3.39 -7.75
N ASP A 41 26.67 2.31 -8.46
CA ASP A 41 27.16 2.33 -9.84
C ASP A 41 26.22 3.06 -10.81
N ASN A 42 24.91 2.90 -10.61
CA ASN A 42 23.87 3.57 -11.41
C ASN A 42 23.58 5.01 -10.94
N ASN A 43 24.19 5.48 -9.85
CA ASN A 43 23.86 6.76 -9.18
C ASN A 43 22.37 6.89 -8.87
N THR A 44 21.78 5.81 -8.35
CA THR A 44 20.38 5.67 -7.96
C THR A 44 20.26 5.29 -6.49
N VAL A 45 19.07 5.42 -5.93
CA VAL A 45 18.77 5.05 -4.55
C VAL A 45 17.47 4.27 -4.47
N LEU A 46 17.31 3.45 -3.42
CA LEU A 46 16.02 2.84 -3.12
C LEU A 46 15.13 3.82 -2.37
N ALA A 47 13.90 3.91 -2.81
CA ALA A 47 12.87 4.63 -2.07
C ALA A 47 11.57 3.85 -1.99
N TYR A 48 10.88 4.09 -0.88
CA TYR A 48 9.57 3.54 -0.58
C TYR A 48 8.61 4.72 -0.35
N GLY A 49 7.38 4.64 -0.88
CA GLY A 49 6.40 5.70 -0.72
C GLY A 49 5.01 5.27 -1.20
N VAL A 50 4.01 6.11 -0.90
CA VAL A 50 2.61 5.90 -1.29
C VAL A 50 2.30 6.68 -2.56
N LEU A 51 1.75 6.01 -3.56
CA LEU A 51 1.39 6.60 -4.85
C LEU A 51 0.14 7.47 -4.73
N ASP A 52 0.26 8.71 -5.16
CA ASP A 52 -0.86 9.63 -5.40
C ASP A 52 -0.92 9.95 -6.90
N THR A 53 -1.96 9.47 -7.57
CA THR A 53 -2.11 9.63 -9.03
C THR A 53 -2.85 10.90 -9.38
N ALA A 54 -2.38 11.60 -10.42
CA ALA A 54 -3.05 12.74 -11.01
C ALA A 54 -4.05 12.31 -12.11
N PRO A 55 -5.06 13.15 -12.43
CA PRO A 55 -6.03 12.87 -13.48
C PRO A 55 -5.40 12.60 -14.86
N GLU A 56 -4.24 13.19 -15.12
CA GLU A 56 -3.47 13.06 -16.36
C GLU A 56 -2.74 11.71 -16.46
N GLY A 57 -2.85 10.86 -15.42
CA GLY A 57 -2.34 9.50 -15.39
C GLY A 57 -0.92 9.34 -14.84
N PHE A 58 -0.15 10.41 -14.65
CA PHE A 58 1.11 10.35 -13.90
C PHE A 58 0.85 10.37 -12.38
N GLY A 59 1.88 10.17 -11.58
CA GLY A 59 1.75 10.21 -10.13
C GLY A 59 2.99 10.69 -9.42
N PHE A 60 2.84 10.90 -8.11
CA PHE A 60 3.94 11.16 -7.18
C PHE A 60 3.88 10.18 -6.02
N LEU A 61 5.02 9.64 -5.64
CA LEU A 61 5.15 8.97 -4.37
C LEU A 61 5.28 10.02 -3.26
N LYS A 62 4.38 9.96 -2.30
CA LYS A 62 4.35 10.79 -1.08
C LYS A 62 4.81 9.96 0.12
N GLU A 63 5.08 10.62 1.24
CA GLU A 63 5.54 9.97 2.48
C GLU A 63 6.74 9.06 2.24
N THR A 64 7.65 9.50 1.38
CA THR A 64 8.77 8.70 0.96
C THR A 64 9.86 8.63 2.03
N THR A 65 10.64 7.55 2.00
CA THR A 65 11.83 7.38 2.85
C THR A 65 12.91 8.44 2.59
N LEU A 66 12.84 9.14 1.47
CA LEU A 66 13.74 10.27 1.14
C LEU A 66 13.23 11.62 1.65
N GLY A 67 12.01 11.69 2.22
CA GLY A 67 11.38 12.94 2.64
C GLY A 67 11.05 13.90 1.50
N LYS A 68 11.05 13.44 0.25
CA LYS A 68 10.78 14.22 -0.96
C LYS A 68 9.80 13.50 -1.86
N ASN A 69 9.00 14.23 -2.62
CA ASN A 69 8.12 13.64 -3.63
C ASN A 69 8.94 13.06 -4.78
N ILE A 70 8.54 11.87 -5.24
CA ILE A 70 9.21 11.16 -6.32
C ILE A 70 8.23 11.03 -7.48
N TYR A 71 8.60 11.53 -8.64
CA TYR A 71 7.77 11.48 -9.85
C TYR A 71 7.70 10.05 -10.41
N MET A 72 6.50 9.67 -10.85
CA MET A 72 6.23 8.43 -11.58
C MET A 72 5.50 8.76 -12.88
N SER A 73 6.01 8.26 -13.99
CA SER A 73 5.44 8.51 -15.31
C SER A 73 4.10 7.79 -15.51
N ALA A 74 3.23 8.37 -16.36
CA ALA A 74 1.96 7.75 -16.72
C ALA A 74 2.13 6.37 -17.38
N SER A 75 3.21 6.17 -18.13
CA SER A 75 3.53 4.89 -18.74
C SER A 75 3.81 3.79 -17.70
N GLN A 76 4.53 4.13 -16.62
CA GLN A 76 4.78 3.19 -15.52
C GLN A 76 3.51 2.89 -14.73
N VAL A 77 2.71 3.91 -14.40
CA VAL A 77 1.41 3.74 -13.73
C VAL A 77 0.51 2.81 -14.53
N LYS A 78 0.41 3.01 -15.84
CA LYS A 78 -0.39 2.17 -16.74
C LYS A 78 0.18 0.76 -16.90
N LYS A 79 1.50 0.63 -17.11
CA LYS A 79 2.18 -0.67 -17.30
C LYS A 79 1.93 -1.63 -16.15
N PHE A 80 2.03 -1.15 -14.91
CA PHE A 80 1.86 -1.95 -13.70
C PHE A 80 0.44 -1.88 -13.12
N LYS A 81 -0.52 -1.25 -13.82
CA LYS A 81 -1.90 -1.06 -13.36
C LYS A 81 -1.98 -0.51 -11.93
N LEU A 82 -1.12 0.48 -11.64
CA LEU A 82 -1.00 1.08 -10.32
C LEU A 82 -2.21 1.96 -10.00
N ARG A 83 -2.54 2.03 -8.73
CA ARG A 83 -3.69 2.80 -8.23
C ARG A 83 -3.25 3.77 -7.15
N ARG A 84 -4.04 4.80 -6.97
CA ARG A 84 -3.87 5.71 -5.83
C ARG A 84 -3.88 4.93 -4.52
N GLY A 85 -2.91 5.20 -3.65
CA GLY A 85 -2.76 4.51 -2.37
C GLY A 85 -1.87 3.27 -2.43
N ASP A 86 -1.42 2.83 -3.61
CA ASP A 86 -0.45 1.74 -3.70
C ASP A 86 0.88 2.18 -3.09
N THR A 87 1.46 1.31 -2.29
CA THR A 87 2.79 1.49 -1.72
C THR A 87 3.83 0.93 -2.67
N ILE A 88 4.81 1.72 -3.05
CA ILE A 88 5.77 1.36 -4.07
C ILE A 88 7.19 1.39 -3.50
N LEU A 89 7.91 0.30 -3.67
CA LEU A 89 9.36 0.24 -3.56
C LEU A 89 9.95 0.36 -4.97
N GLY A 90 10.85 1.28 -5.17
CA GLY A 90 11.49 1.48 -6.47
C GLY A 90 12.91 1.98 -6.40
N GLU A 91 13.61 1.77 -7.50
CA GLU A 91 14.88 2.40 -7.82
C GLU A 91 14.60 3.82 -8.32
N VAL A 92 15.22 4.80 -7.72
CA VAL A 92 14.97 6.23 -7.94
C VAL A 92 16.25 6.89 -8.43
N ARG A 93 16.12 7.66 -9.51
CA ARG A 93 17.21 8.49 -10.02
C ARG A 93 17.15 9.92 -9.50
N ASN A 94 18.28 10.55 -9.41
CA ASN A 94 18.41 11.97 -9.12
C ASN A 94 17.78 12.82 -10.24
N PRO A 95 17.33 14.05 -9.93
CA PRO A 95 16.88 15.01 -10.94
C PRO A 95 17.98 15.29 -11.97
N ILE A 96 17.60 15.40 -13.24
CA ILE A 96 18.53 15.70 -14.35
C ILE A 96 18.15 17.07 -14.95
N GLY A 97 19.16 17.96 -15.10
CA GLY A 97 18.95 19.29 -15.67
C GLY A 97 18.01 20.15 -14.84
N GLU A 98 16.91 20.61 -15.44
CA GLU A 98 15.91 21.47 -14.79
C GLU A 98 14.84 20.73 -13.99
N GLU A 99 14.91 19.42 -13.92
CA GLU A 99 13.95 18.62 -13.14
C GLU A 99 14.03 18.97 -11.64
N LYS A 100 12.88 19.20 -11.01
CA LYS A 100 12.80 19.54 -9.58
C LYS A 100 12.65 18.31 -8.67
N ASN A 101 12.15 17.21 -9.23
CA ASN A 101 11.78 16.02 -8.47
C ASN A 101 12.67 14.84 -8.84
N PHE A 102 12.89 13.96 -7.88
CA PHE A 102 13.39 12.63 -8.12
C PHE A 102 12.39 11.87 -9.01
N ALA A 103 12.85 10.87 -9.76
CA ALA A 103 11.98 10.07 -10.63
C ALA A 103 12.22 8.57 -10.43
N ILE A 104 11.15 7.78 -10.45
CA ILE A 104 11.23 6.32 -10.46
C ILE A 104 11.88 5.87 -11.78
N ARG A 105 12.97 5.13 -11.66
CA ARG A 105 13.63 4.44 -12.77
C ARG A 105 13.01 3.06 -12.98
N ARG A 106 12.91 2.26 -11.92
CA ARG A 106 12.32 0.91 -11.92
C ARG A 106 11.38 0.75 -10.72
N VAL A 107 10.24 0.11 -10.94
CA VAL A 107 9.37 -0.37 -9.87
C VAL A 107 9.87 -1.76 -9.47
N LEU A 108 10.13 -1.97 -8.21
CA LEU A 108 10.65 -3.23 -7.67
C LEU A 108 9.58 -4.05 -6.97
N ARG A 109 8.73 -3.41 -6.16
CA ARG A 109 7.60 -4.05 -5.49
C ARG A 109 6.43 -3.08 -5.35
N VAL A 110 5.22 -3.64 -5.26
CA VAL A 110 3.99 -2.87 -5.03
C VAL A 110 3.20 -3.55 -3.91
N ASN A 111 2.82 -2.81 -2.86
CA ASN A 111 2.11 -3.31 -1.68
C ASN A 111 2.83 -4.49 -1.00
N ASP A 112 4.16 -4.46 -0.99
CA ASP A 112 5.03 -5.54 -0.49
C ASP A 112 4.88 -6.89 -1.20
N ASP A 113 4.12 -6.91 -2.32
CA ASP A 113 3.93 -8.07 -3.18
C ASP A 113 4.78 -8.00 -4.45
N ASP A 114 4.90 -9.16 -5.10
CA ASP A 114 5.52 -9.33 -6.41
C ASP A 114 4.70 -8.61 -7.51
N LEU A 115 5.39 -8.05 -8.50
CA LEU A 115 4.77 -7.35 -9.64
C LEU A 115 3.83 -8.24 -10.47
N THR A 116 4.05 -9.55 -10.49
CA THR A 116 3.20 -10.51 -11.22
C THR A 116 1.80 -10.59 -10.62
N LYS A 117 1.67 -10.51 -9.30
CA LYS A 117 0.38 -10.58 -8.60
C LYS A 117 -0.45 -9.31 -8.74
N ILE A 118 0.22 -8.18 -9.00
CA ILE A 118 -0.45 -6.87 -9.09
C ILE A 118 -1.35 -6.79 -10.33
N ALA A 119 -0.96 -7.47 -11.43
CA ALA A 119 -1.71 -7.46 -12.68
C ALA A 119 -3.12 -8.07 -12.56
N ASP A 120 -3.28 -9.04 -11.63
CA ASP A 120 -4.51 -9.81 -11.45
C ASP A 120 -5.46 -9.22 -10.40
N ARG A 121 -5.14 -8.05 -9.84
CA ARG A 121 -5.99 -7.39 -8.84
C ARG A 121 -7.31 -6.95 -9.43
N VAL A 122 -8.42 -7.44 -8.87
CA VAL A 122 -9.77 -6.98 -9.22
C VAL A 122 -9.94 -5.53 -8.75
N PRO A 123 -10.42 -4.59 -9.59
CA PRO A 123 -10.80 -3.25 -9.17
C PRO A 123 -11.88 -3.29 -8.08
N PHE A 124 -11.89 -2.28 -7.20
CA PHE A 124 -12.91 -2.20 -6.15
C PHE A 124 -14.31 -2.12 -6.76
N GLU A 125 -14.44 -1.42 -7.87
CA GLU A 125 -15.70 -1.22 -8.61
C GLU A 125 -16.26 -2.53 -9.17
N ASP A 126 -15.39 -3.50 -9.44
CA ASP A 126 -15.76 -4.81 -10.00
C ASP A 126 -16.01 -5.87 -8.90
N LEU A 127 -15.82 -5.49 -7.62
CA LEU A 127 -16.08 -6.39 -6.51
C LEU A 127 -17.58 -6.61 -6.33
N VAL A 128 -17.99 -7.87 -6.16
CA VAL A 128 -19.36 -8.21 -5.82
C VAL A 128 -19.62 -7.88 -4.35
N PRO A 129 -20.58 -6.98 -4.03
CA PRO A 129 -20.89 -6.67 -2.66
C PRO A 129 -21.52 -7.88 -1.96
N THR A 130 -21.04 -8.18 -0.76
CA THR A 130 -21.58 -9.26 0.07
C THR A 130 -22.18 -8.67 1.35
N TYR A 131 -23.31 -9.26 1.80
CA TYR A 131 -23.89 -8.88 3.07
C TYR A 131 -23.12 -9.53 4.23
N PRO A 132 -23.04 -8.85 5.40
CA PRO A 132 -22.48 -9.43 6.61
C PRO A 132 -23.24 -10.70 7.00
N ARG A 133 -22.50 -11.78 7.30
CA ARG A 133 -23.10 -13.06 7.69
C ARG A 133 -23.01 -13.34 9.19
N GLU A 134 -22.15 -12.62 9.90
CA GLU A 134 -21.90 -12.80 11.33
C GLU A 134 -22.35 -11.55 12.08
N GLN A 135 -23.33 -11.70 12.97
CA GLN A 135 -23.84 -10.60 13.78
C GLN A 135 -22.89 -10.27 14.93
N ILE A 136 -22.70 -8.99 15.19
CA ILE A 136 -22.08 -8.48 16.41
C ILE A 136 -23.20 -8.30 17.45
N LYS A 137 -23.19 -9.13 18.49
CA LYS A 137 -24.18 -9.03 19.57
C LYS A 137 -23.75 -7.93 20.55
N LEU A 138 -24.59 -6.90 20.68
CA LEU A 138 -24.35 -5.76 21.56
C LEU A 138 -25.06 -5.90 22.91
N GLY A 139 -26.19 -6.57 22.94
CA GLY A 139 -27.05 -6.76 24.13
C GLY A 139 -26.70 -7.98 24.96
N LEU A 140 -25.39 -8.20 25.27
CA LEU A 140 -24.94 -9.34 26.07
C LEU A 140 -25.39 -9.25 27.54
N ASP A 141 -25.45 -8.04 28.10
CA ASP A 141 -25.85 -7.79 29.47
C ASP A 141 -27.32 -7.37 29.57
N HIS A 142 -28.00 -7.84 30.65
CA HIS A 142 -29.40 -7.51 30.89
C HIS A 142 -29.64 -6.01 31.04
N ASP A 143 -28.67 -5.26 31.56
CA ASP A 143 -28.79 -3.83 31.80
C ASP A 143 -28.50 -2.98 30.57
N ASN A 144 -27.92 -3.57 29.50
CA ASN A 144 -27.67 -2.89 28.23
C ASN A 144 -28.93 -2.88 27.33
N ILE A 145 -29.94 -2.09 27.73
CA ILE A 145 -31.20 -1.97 27.01
C ILE A 145 -30.98 -1.44 25.59
N SER A 146 -30.10 -0.45 25.41
CA SER A 146 -29.77 0.15 24.11
C SER A 146 -29.20 -0.87 23.13
N GLY A 147 -28.25 -1.69 23.58
CA GLY A 147 -27.66 -2.76 22.78
C GLY A 147 -28.68 -3.82 22.38
N ARG A 148 -29.57 -4.19 23.31
CA ARG A 148 -30.68 -5.16 23.03
C ARG A 148 -31.67 -4.62 22.01
N ILE A 149 -32.00 -3.32 22.07
CA ILE A 149 -32.88 -2.68 21.08
C ILE A 149 -32.20 -2.67 19.71
N LEU A 150 -30.92 -2.36 19.63
CA LEU A 150 -30.18 -2.39 18.37
C LEU A 150 -30.14 -3.80 17.79
N ASP A 151 -29.84 -4.80 18.59
CA ASP A 151 -29.77 -6.20 18.13
C ASP A 151 -31.11 -6.69 17.58
N LEU A 152 -32.25 -6.14 18.08
CA LEU A 152 -33.59 -6.51 17.65
C LEU A 152 -34.06 -5.74 16.41
N ILE A 153 -33.79 -4.43 16.34
CA ILE A 153 -34.34 -3.53 15.31
C ILE A 153 -33.38 -3.29 14.16
N ALA A 154 -32.08 -3.15 14.47
CA ALA A 154 -31.03 -2.82 13.50
C ALA A 154 -29.74 -3.62 13.78
N PRO A 155 -29.79 -4.96 13.64
CA PRO A 155 -28.63 -5.80 13.94
C PRO A 155 -27.42 -5.40 13.10
N ILE A 156 -26.25 -5.36 13.74
CA ILE A 156 -24.97 -4.97 13.12
C ILE A 156 -24.17 -6.23 12.84
N GLY A 157 -23.63 -6.35 11.63
CA GLY A 157 -22.79 -7.46 11.22
C GLY A 157 -21.31 -7.07 11.09
N LYS A 158 -20.42 -8.05 11.21
CA LYS A 158 -18.99 -7.87 11.01
C LYS A 158 -18.70 -7.39 9.58
N GLY A 159 -17.94 -6.28 9.45
CA GLY A 159 -17.66 -5.65 8.15
C GLY A 159 -18.77 -4.77 7.60
N GLN A 160 -19.89 -4.62 8.32
CA GLN A 160 -20.97 -3.73 7.91
C GLN A 160 -20.57 -2.26 8.03
N ARG A 161 -20.95 -1.47 7.03
CA ARG A 161 -20.83 -0.01 7.06
C ARG A 161 -22.17 0.59 7.44
N SER A 162 -22.24 1.25 8.59
CA SER A 162 -23.47 1.85 9.14
C SER A 162 -23.28 3.34 9.40
N LEU A 163 -24.39 4.08 9.43
CA LEU A 163 -24.43 5.50 9.73
C LEU A 163 -25.40 5.76 10.88
N ILE A 164 -24.93 6.42 11.95
CA ILE A 164 -25.75 6.86 13.08
C ILE A 164 -26.01 8.36 12.93
N ILE A 165 -27.27 8.72 12.67
CA ILE A 165 -27.73 10.10 12.55
C ILE A 165 -28.53 10.46 13.80
N ALA A 166 -28.09 11.49 14.52
CA ALA A 166 -28.80 11.98 15.70
C ALA A 166 -28.45 13.45 15.96
N PRO A 167 -29.32 14.23 16.60
CA PRO A 167 -29.01 15.61 16.98
C PRO A 167 -27.83 15.68 17.97
N PRO A 168 -27.21 16.86 18.13
CA PRO A 168 -26.16 17.05 19.14
C PRO A 168 -26.65 16.64 20.54
N LYS A 169 -25.76 16.07 21.36
CA LYS A 169 -26.01 15.62 22.73
C LYS A 169 -27.03 14.48 22.89
N ALA A 170 -27.36 13.76 21.83
CA ALA A 170 -28.30 12.62 21.86
C ALA A 170 -27.66 11.27 22.27
N GLY A 171 -26.46 11.27 22.83
CA GLY A 171 -25.80 10.05 23.32
C GLY A 171 -25.10 9.20 22.24
N LYS A 172 -24.78 9.76 21.06
CA LYS A 172 -24.08 9.03 19.97
C LYS A 172 -22.78 8.35 20.43
N THR A 173 -21.95 9.07 21.18
CA THR A 173 -20.69 8.55 21.70
C THR A 173 -20.88 7.46 22.73
N MET A 174 -21.90 7.60 23.60
CA MET A 174 -22.27 6.57 24.57
C MET A 174 -22.72 5.27 23.91
N LEU A 175 -23.36 5.39 22.74
CA LEU A 175 -23.81 4.22 21.99
C LEU A 175 -22.67 3.49 21.29
N LEU A 176 -21.58 4.19 20.99
CA LEU A 176 -20.41 3.65 20.30
C LEU A 176 -19.30 3.14 21.26
N GLN A 177 -19.40 3.42 22.53
CA GLN A 177 -18.53 2.92 23.60
C GLN A 177 -19.02 1.58 24.14
#